data_50a8935e21a1cf20fd9ccf1d511c3544
#
_entry.id   50a8935e21a1cf20fd9ccf1d511c3544
#
_cell.length_a   1.000
_cell.length_b   1.000
_cell.length_c   1.000
_cell.angle_alpha   90.00
_cell.angle_beta   90.00
_cell.angle_gamma   90.00
#
_symmetry.space_group_name_H-M   'P 1'
#
loop_
_entity.id
_entity.type
_entity.pdbx_description
1 polymer ?
#
loop_
_entity_poly.entity_id
_entity_poly.type
_entity_poly.pdbx_seq_one_letter_code
_entity_poly.pdbx_strand_id
1 'polypeptide(L)'
;MSVVEAVVDYEVMGAEALVARVLRDAAVDSVCFTSSFQTEDMVVLHMLRRHLAGVPVIFLETGYHFKELIAYRDRMVEEWGLNLVNAMPSTTVPEFEGQFGKLHIVQPTECCRVRKVEPLMRSLEPYSWWFTGLRREQSPTRAGLKKVEDHTTPTGKKMKKVSVLADWDWARVAKYAETEGIPRLELYDRGYTSIGCEPCTAIPEAGADPRSGRWGGKKLECGIHTFSEKS
;
A
#
# COMPACT_ATOMS: atom_id res chain seq x y z
N MET A 1 -8.79 -12.88 -40.59
CA MET A 1 -9.22 -13.67 -39.42
C MET A 1 -8.93 -12.82 -38.18
N SER A 2 -9.97 -12.30 -37.54
CA SER A 2 -9.82 -11.52 -36.29
C SER A 2 -9.45 -12.50 -35.17
N VAL A 3 -8.24 -12.37 -34.65
CA VAL A 3 -7.85 -13.09 -33.42
C VAL A 3 -8.65 -12.45 -32.29
N VAL A 4 -9.67 -13.15 -31.79
CA VAL A 4 -10.35 -12.76 -30.55
C VAL A 4 -9.30 -12.96 -29.46
N GLU A 5 -8.69 -11.88 -28.94
CA GLU A 5 -7.87 -11.94 -27.75
C GLU A 5 -8.75 -12.49 -26.63
N ALA A 6 -8.37 -13.64 -26.11
CA ALA A 6 -9.08 -14.24 -24.96
C ALA A 6 -9.01 -13.26 -23.79
N VAL A 7 -10.16 -12.86 -23.27
CA VAL A 7 -10.24 -12.01 -22.08
C VAL A 7 -9.53 -12.73 -20.93
N VAL A 8 -8.49 -12.10 -20.39
CA VAL A 8 -7.70 -12.66 -19.29
C VAL A 8 -8.52 -12.56 -18.00
N ASP A 9 -8.81 -13.70 -17.41
CA ASP A 9 -9.42 -13.73 -16.07
C ASP A 9 -8.31 -13.75 -14.99
N TYR A 10 -8.01 -12.58 -14.44
CA TYR A 10 -7.02 -12.44 -13.38
C TYR A 10 -7.47 -13.00 -12.04
N GLU A 11 -8.79 -13.15 -11.80
CA GLU A 11 -9.34 -13.60 -10.51
C GLU A 11 -8.97 -15.05 -10.18
N VAL A 12 -8.83 -15.91 -11.19
CA VAL A 12 -8.49 -17.32 -10.99
C VAL A 12 -6.98 -17.56 -10.80
N MET A 13 -6.15 -16.55 -11.00
CA MET A 13 -4.69 -16.69 -10.91
C MET A 13 -4.20 -16.68 -9.48
N GLY A 14 -3.24 -17.55 -9.14
CA GLY A 14 -2.46 -17.43 -7.90
C GLY A 14 -1.55 -16.19 -7.93
N ALA A 15 -1.12 -15.72 -6.76
CA ALA A 15 -0.37 -14.47 -6.61
C ALA A 15 0.88 -14.38 -7.50
N GLU A 16 1.76 -15.39 -7.49
CA GLU A 16 2.98 -15.44 -8.33
C GLU A 16 2.65 -15.44 -9.83
N ALA A 17 1.64 -16.22 -10.24
CA ALA A 17 1.20 -16.27 -11.63
C ALA A 17 0.61 -14.93 -12.10
N LEU A 18 -0.11 -14.25 -11.20
CA LEU A 18 -0.67 -12.91 -11.46
C LEU A 18 0.45 -11.89 -11.66
N VAL A 19 1.46 -11.86 -10.78
CA VAL A 19 2.62 -10.97 -10.92
C VAL A 19 3.30 -11.21 -12.26
N ALA A 20 3.65 -12.47 -12.59
CA ALA A 20 4.31 -12.81 -13.82
C ALA A 20 3.46 -12.47 -15.07
N ARG A 21 2.14 -12.61 -14.96
CA ARG A 21 1.22 -12.28 -16.07
C ARG A 21 1.14 -10.77 -16.29
N VAL A 22 0.92 -9.99 -15.23
CA VAL A 22 0.83 -8.52 -15.34
C VAL A 22 2.13 -7.94 -15.87
N LEU A 23 3.29 -8.41 -15.41
CA LEU A 23 4.58 -7.91 -15.87
C LEU A 23 4.89 -8.28 -17.34
N ARG A 24 4.25 -9.30 -17.90
CA ARG A 24 4.30 -9.56 -19.35
C ARG A 24 3.40 -8.64 -20.15
N ASP A 25 2.24 -8.26 -19.59
CA ASP A 25 1.24 -7.43 -20.26
C ASP A 25 1.59 -5.93 -20.15
N ALA A 26 2.35 -5.53 -19.13
CA ALA A 26 2.74 -4.15 -18.86
C ALA A 26 4.08 -3.79 -19.52
N ALA A 27 4.21 -2.55 -20.01
CA ALA A 27 5.54 -2.00 -20.28
C ALA A 27 6.31 -1.85 -18.96
N VAL A 28 7.56 -2.27 -18.91
CA VAL A 28 8.38 -2.32 -17.66
C VAL A 28 8.42 -0.97 -16.95
N ASP A 29 8.60 0.13 -17.67
CA ASP A 29 8.68 1.48 -17.12
C ASP A 29 7.32 2.05 -16.67
N SER A 30 6.22 1.31 -16.92
CA SER A 30 4.87 1.74 -16.57
C SER A 30 4.35 1.15 -15.26
N VAL A 31 5.17 0.40 -14.54
CA VAL A 31 4.79 -0.35 -13.33
C VAL A 31 5.37 0.33 -12.08
N CYS A 32 4.58 0.43 -11.03
CA CYS A 32 5.06 0.79 -9.70
C CYS A 32 4.37 -0.04 -8.61
N PHE A 33 4.95 -0.01 -7.42
CA PHE A 33 4.39 -0.62 -6.22
C PHE A 33 4.35 0.40 -5.09
N THR A 34 3.23 0.54 -4.38
CA THR A 34 3.17 1.32 -3.14
C THR A 34 3.37 0.41 -1.95
N SER A 35 4.29 0.79 -1.06
CA SER A 35 4.62 0.03 0.13
C SER A 35 4.51 0.87 1.39
N SER A 36 3.88 0.31 2.41
CA SER A 36 3.95 0.77 3.80
C SER A 36 5.00 0.01 4.61
N PHE A 37 5.73 -0.91 3.98
CA PHE A 37 6.67 -1.84 4.60
C PHE A 37 6.06 -2.73 5.68
N GLN A 38 4.73 -2.88 5.71
CA GLN A 38 4.05 -3.90 6.50
C GLN A 38 4.13 -5.27 5.81
N THR A 39 3.84 -6.33 6.54
CA THR A 39 4.07 -7.72 6.09
C THR A 39 3.46 -8.02 4.73
N GLU A 40 2.22 -7.59 4.46
CA GLU A 40 1.58 -7.80 3.16
C GLU A 40 2.36 -7.16 2.02
N ASP A 41 2.81 -5.92 2.23
CA ASP A 41 3.57 -5.20 1.21
C ASP A 41 4.94 -5.85 0.99
N MET A 42 5.58 -6.34 2.05
CA MET A 42 6.86 -7.06 1.94
C MET A 42 6.70 -8.39 1.21
N VAL A 43 5.58 -9.10 1.39
CA VAL A 43 5.26 -10.32 0.63
C VAL A 43 5.09 -10.01 -0.86
N VAL A 44 4.32 -8.98 -1.21
CA VAL A 44 4.16 -8.55 -2.61
C VAL A 44 5.49 -8.12 -3.21
N LEU A 45 6.26 -7.34 -2.47
CA LEU A 45 7.57 -6.85 -2.92
C LEU A 45 8.56 -8.01 -3.14
N HIS A 46 8.54 -9.02 -2.25
CA HIS A 46 9.34 -10.23 -2.41
C HIS A 46 9.00 -10.96 -3.73
N MET A 47 7.72 -11.10 -4.08
CA MET A 47 7.29 -11.67 -5.37
C MET A 47 7.71 -10.79 -6.55
N LEU A 48 7.44 -9.49 -6.48
CA LEU A 48 7.72 -8.54 -7.57
C LEU A 48 9.21 -8.49 -7.92
N ARG A 49 10.09 -8.37 -6.91
CA ARG A 49 11.54 -8.23 -7.15
C ARG A 49 12.17 -9.43 -7.84
N ARG A 50 11.57 -10.61 -7.77
CA ARG A 50 12.01 -11.82 -8.47
C ARG A 50 11.82 -11.72 -9.99
N HIS A 51 10.87 -10.89 -10.43
CA HIS A 51 10.56 -10.66 -11.84
C HIS A 51 11.02 -9.28 -12.35
N LEU A 52 11.03 -8.27 -11.46
CA LEU A 52 11.39 -6.89 -11.77
C LEU A 52 12.14 -6.30 -10.57
N ALA A 53 13.45 -6.57 -10.49
CA ALA A 53 14.29 -6.15 -9.36
C ALA A 53 14.30 -4.63 -9.13
N GLY A 54 14.24 -3.83 -10.20
CA GLY A 54 14.24 -2.36 -10.16
C GLY A 54 12.86 -1.72 -10.07
N VAL A 55 11.78 -2.48 -9.71
CA VAL A 55 10.44 -1.90 -9.61
C VAL A 55 10.44 -0.68 -8.69
N PRO A 56 9.89 0.48 -9.13
CA PRO A 56 9.74 1.65 -8.28
C PRO A 56 8.85 1.36 -7.07
N VAL A 57 9.40 1.49 -5.86
CA VAL A 57 8.70 1.29 -4.59
C VAL A 57 8.35 2.65 -4.00
N ILE A 58 7.10 3.06 -4.15
CA ILE A 58 6.60 4.34 -3.65
C ILE A 58 6.25 4.20 -2.17
N PHE A 59 6.96 4.94 -1.33
CA PHE A 59 6.68 5.07 0.10
C PHE A 59 6.10 6.45 0.40
N LEU A 60 4.94 6.49 1.08
CA LEU A 60 4.30 7.76 1.47
C LEU A 60 4.98 8.32 2.71
N GLU A 61 5.98 9.17 2.52
CA GLU A 61 6.70 9.81 3.62
C GLU A 61 5.87 10.95 4.23
N THR A 62 5.14 10.64 5.29
CA THR A 62 4.22 11.60 5.91
C THR A 62 4.85 12.53 6.92
N GLY A 63 6.05 12.23 7.38
CA GLY A 63 6.72 12.90 8.50
C GLY A 63 6.19 12.50 9.88
N TYR A 64 5.22 11.57 9.96
CA TYR A 64 4.61 11.09 11.20
C TYR A 64 4.82 9.59 11.43
N HIS A 65 5.86 9.02 10.86
CA HIS A 65 6.12 7.59 11.01
C HIS A 65 6.75 7.24 12.35
N PHE A 66 6.52 6.00 12.80
CA PHE A 66 7.35 5.39 13.84
C PHE A 66 8.80 5.34 13.41
N LYS A 67 9.73 5.60 14.33
CA LYS A 67 11.17 5.49 14.07
C LYS A 67 11.58 4.07 13.64
N GLU A 68 10.94 3.08 14.27
CA GLU A 68 11.14 1.66 13.98
C GLU A 68 10.74 1.30 12.55
N LEU A 69 9.64 1.89 12.05
CA LEU A 69 9.23 1.68 10.65
C LEU A 69 10.24 2.29 9.68
N ILE A 70 10.72 3.50 9.95
CA ILE A 70 11.74 4.14 9.11
C ILE A 70 13.04 3.33 9.11
N ALA A 71 13.52 2.90 10.28
CA ALA A 71 14.72 2.06 10.38
C ALA A 71 14.56 0.72 9.64
N TYR A 72 13.38 0.10 9.77
CA TYR A 72 13.07 -1.13 9.05
C TYR A 72 13.05 -0.90 7.52
N ARG A 73 12.37 0.15 7.05
CA ARG A 73 12.34 0.54 5.63
C ARG A 73 13.76 0.71 5.09
N ASP A 74 14.58 1.50 5.77
CA ASP A 74 15.94 1.83 5.31
C ASP A 74 16.80 0.58 5.22
N ARG A 75 16.70 -0.31 6.23
CA ARG A 75 17.37 -1.61 6.20
C ARG A 75 16.91 -2.47 5.01
N MET A 76 15.60 -2.55 4.76
CA MET A 76 15.07 -3.34 3.63
C MET A 76 15.46 -2.76 2.27
N VAL A 77 15.54 -1.43 2.17
CA VAL A 77 16.04 -0.75 0.97
C VAL A 77 17.49 -1.16 0.69
N GLU A 78 18.34 -1.16 1.69
CA GLU A 78 19.74 -1.55 1.56
C GLU A 78 19.89 -3.05 1.28
N GLU A 79 19.30 -3.92 2.12
CA GLU A 79 19.43 -5.39 2.00
C GLU A 79 18.85 -5.94 0.70
N TRP A 80 17.74 -5.36 0.21
CA TRP A 80 17.07 -5.83 -0.98
C TRP A 80 17.38 -5.03 -2.25
N GLY A 81 18.20 -3.98 -2.14
CA GLY A 81 18.56 -3.11 -3.27
C GLY A 81 17.34 -2.44 -3.91
N LEU A 82 16.42 -1.91 -3.09
CA LEU A 82 15.14 -1.41 -3.60
C LEU A 82 15.28 -0.04 -4.27
N ASN A 83 14.53 0.16 -5.35
CA ASN A 83 14.37 1.47 -6.00
C ASN A 83 13.28 2.28 -5.25
N LEU A 84 13.65 2.87 -4.10
CA LEU A 84 12.74 3.62 -3.24
C LEU A 84 12.42 5.01 -3.82
N VAL A 85 11.13 5.32 -3.92
CA VAL A 85 10.59 6.63 -4.28
C VAL A 85 9.82 7.19 -3.09
N ASN A 86 10.36 8.20 -2.41
CA ASN A 86 9.66 8.87 -1.30
C ASN A 86 8.64 9.86 -1.85
N ALA A 87 7.35 9.56 -1.70
CA ALA A 87 6.26 10.48 -2.02
C ALA A 87 6.08 11.48 -0.88
N MET A 88 6.68 12.66 -1.03
CA MET A 88 6.75 13.70 -0.01
C MET A 88 5.55 14.66 -0.10
N PRO A 89 4.96 15.09 1.04
CA PRO A 89 4.10 16.26 1.10
C PRO A 89 4.86 17.54 0.67
N SER A 90 4.13 18.56 0.26
CA SER A 90 4.71 19.84 -0.17
C SER A 90 5.29 20.67 0.98
N THR A 91 4.94 20.34 2.22
CA THR A 91 5.38 21.05 3.43
C THR A 91 5.94 20.07 4.46
N THR A 92 6.87 20.53 5.27
CA THR A 92 7.35 19.79 6.47
C THR A 92 6.25 19.69 7.53
N VAL A 93 6.43 18.86 8.55
CA VAL A 93 5.47 18.75 9.67
C VAL A 93 5.37 20.07 10.45
N PRO A 94 6.48 20.76 10.82
CA PRO A 94 6.40 22.05 11.51
C PRO A 94 5.65 23.13 10.72
N GLU A 95 5.89 23.25 9.43
CA GLU A 95 5.18 24.20 8.56
C GLU A 95 3.69 23.87 8.48
N PHE A 96 3.36 22.61 8.27
CA PHE A 96 1.98 22.14 8.19
C PHE A 96 1.21 22.38 9.50
N GLU A 97 1.80 22.02 10.64
CA GLU A 97 1.18 22.25 11.96
C GLU A 97 1.13 23.73 12.34
N GLY A 98 2.11 24.52 11.91
CA GLY A 98 2.09 25.98 12.08
C GLY A 98 0.94 26.66 11.33
N GLN A 99 0.61 26.15 10.15
CA GLN A 99 -0.48 26.69 9.31
C GLN A 99 -1.86 26.18 9.71
N PHE A 100 -2.00 24.88 10.03
CA PHE A 100 -3.30 24.22 10.16
C PHE A 100 -3.56 23.63 11.56
N GLY A 101 -2.57 23.68 12.46
CA GLY A 101 -2.61 22.95 13.73
C GLY A 101 -2.47 21.44 13.52
N LYS A 102 -2.72 20.67 14.57
CA LYS A 102 -2.63 19.19 14.54
C LYS A 102 -3.83 18.56 13.87
N LEU A 103 -3.95 18.70 12.55
CA LEU A 103 -5.08 18.16 11.76
C LEU A 103 -5.29 16.67 11.95
N HIS A 104 -4.25 15.89 12.23
CA HIS A 104 -4.38 14.45 12.50
C HIS A 104 -5.31 14.15 13.70
N ILE A 105 -5.51 15.11 14.64
CA ILE A 105 -6.41 15.01 15.79
C ILE A 105 -7.82 15.48 15.41
N VAL A 106 -7.93 16.67 14.81
CA VAL A 106 -9.23 17.35 14.62
C VAL A 106 -9.90 17.03 13.29
N GLN A 107 -9.12 16.86 12.23
CA GLN A 107 -9.58 16.57 10.87
C GLN A 107 -8.68 15.51 10.20
N PRO A 108 -8.68 14.25 10.67
CA PRO A 108 -7.76 13.22 10.19
C PRO A 108 -7.92 12.91 8.69
N THR A 109 -9.10 13.12 8.13
CA THR A 109 -9.33 12.95 6.68
C THR A 109 -8.56 13.98 5.87
N GLU A 110 -8.61 15.26 6.29
CA GLU A 110 -7.89 16.33 5.61
C GLU A 110 -6.38 16.17 5.78
N CYS A 111 -5.91 15.79 6.96
CA CYS A 111 -4.51 15.44 7.17
C CYS A 111 -4.05 14.34 6.21
N CYS A 112 -4.84 13.26 6.06
CA CYS A 112 -4.52 12.19 5.10
C CYS A 112 -4.56 12.67 3.65
N ARG A 113 -5.49 13.56 3.29
CA ARG A 113 -5.56 14.14 1.94
C ARG A 113 -4.24 14.82 1.58
N VAL A 114 -3.81 15.76 2.41
CA VAL A 114 -2.61 16.58 2.15
C VAL A 114 -1.32 15.75 2.25
N ARG A 115 -1.21 14.89 3.27
CA ARG A 115 0.06 14.21 3.56
C ARG A 115 0.19 12.81 2.96
N LYS A 116 -0.87 12.27 2.33
CA LYS A 116 -0.84 10.95 1.69
C LYS A 116 -1.42 10.95 0.29
N VAL A 117 -2.68 11.40 0.13
CA VAL A 117 -3.37 11.29 -1.16
C VAL A 117 -2.71 12.15 -2.22
N GLU A 118 -2.47 13.43 -1.95
CA GLU A 118 -1.82 14.33 -2.90
C GLU A 118 -0.41 13.89 -3.30
N PRO A 119 0.50 13.53 -2.37
CA PRO A 119 1.80 12.99 -2.72
C PRO A 119 1.71 11.71 -3.55
N LEU A 120 0.79 10.79 -3.19
CA LEU A 120 0.57 9.57 -3.95
C LEU A 120 0.16 9.87 -5.39
N MET A 121 -0.83 10.76 -5.59
CA MET A 121 -1.30 11.12 -6.92
C MET A 121 -0.17 11.62 -7.81
N ARG A 122 0.67 12.54 -7.29
CA ARG A 122 1.85 13.02 -8.03
C ARG A 122 2.82 11.90 -8.37
N SER A 123 3.03 10.97 -7.44
CA SER A 123 3.96 9.87 -7.65
C SER A 123 3.43 8.80 -8.60
N LEU A 124 2.11 8.66 -8.75
CA LEU A 124 1.49 7.71 -9.68
C LEU A 124 1.44 8.22 -11.14
N GLU A 125 1.65 9.50 -11.40
CA GLU A 125 1.52 10.09 -12.74
C GLU A 125 2.36 9.39 -13.83
N PRO A 126 3.60 8.91 -13.60
CA PRO A 126 4.38 8.22 -14.63
C PRO A 126 3.86 6.80 -14.97
N TYR A 127 3.05 6.18 -14.08
CA TYR A 127 2.77 4.74 -14.14
C TYR A 127 1.37 4.43 -14.66
N SER A 128 1.20 3.28 -15.32
CA SER A 128 -0.08 2.76 -15.81
C SER A 128 -0.53 1.51 -15.06
N TRP A 129 0.36 0.89 -14.30
CA TRP A 129 0.09 -0.28 -13.47
C TRP A 129 0.58 -0.04 -12.04
N TRP A 130 -0.34 -0.13 -11.10
CA TRP A 130 -0.10 0.16 -9.69
C TRP A 130 -0.34 -1.07 -8.83
N PHE A 131 0.72 -1.70 -8.35
CA PHE A 131 0.65 -2.82 -7.44
C PHE A 131 0.45 -2.36 -5.99
N THR A 132 -0.32 -3.14 -5.22
CA THR A 132 -0.65 -2.90 -3.81
C THR A 132 -0.67 -4.20 -3.01
N GLY A 133 -0.47 -4.12 -1.68
CA GLY A 133 -0.60 -5.23 -0.73
C GLY A 133 -2.01 -5.36 -0.13
N LEU A 134 -3.05 -4.89 -0.81
CA LEU A 134 -4.42 -4.94 -0.31
C LEU A 134 -4.99 -6.34 -0.31
N ARG A 135 -5.82 -6.65 0.72
CA ARG A 135 -6.56 -7.89 0.88
C ARG A 135 -8.04 -7.63 1.21
N ARG A 136 -8.93 -8.50 0.74
CA ARG A 136 -10.38 -8.41 1.04
C ARG A 136 -10.67 -8.49 2.54
N GLU A 137 -9.94 -9.34 3.24
CA GLU A 137 -10.10 -9.57 4.68
C GLU A 137 -9.76 -8.35 5.55
N GLN A 138 -8.95 -7.40 5.06
CA GLN A 138 -8.44 -6.28 5.89
C GLN A 138 -9.53 -5.32 6.37
N SER A 139 -10.67 -5.22 5.67
CA SER A 139 -11.74 -4.28 6.00
C SER A 139 -13.00 -4.62 5.22
N PRO A 140 -14.21 -4.43 5.78
CA PRO A 140 -15.48 -4.57 5.05
C PRO A 140 -15.53 -3.73 3.76
N THR A 141 -14.88 -2.56 3.75
CA THR A 141 -14.80 -1.68 2.57
C THR A 141 -14.02 -2.30 1.41
N ARG A 142 -13.24 -3.36 1.66
CA ARG A 142 -12.41 -4.06 0.69
C ARG A 142 -12.99 -5.41 0.22
N ALA A 143 -14.17 -5.80 0.72
CA ALA A 143 -14.78 -7.10 0.41
C ALA A 143 -14.94 -7.34 -1.12
N GLY A 144 -15.22 -6.28 -1.89
CA GLY A 144 -15.37 -6.32 -3.34
C GLY A 144 -14.07 -6.11 -4.14
N LEU A 145 -12.89 -6.07 -3.49
CA LEU A 145 -11.60 -5.82 -4.13
C LEU A 145 -11.30 -6.88 -5.20
N LYS A 146 -10.98 -6.44 -6.41
CA LYS A 146 -10.53 -7.33 -7.51
C LYS A 146 -9.02 -7.44 -7.51
N LYS A 147 -8.50 -8.55 -8.05
CA LYS A 147 -7.06 -8.75 -8.25
C LYS A 147 -6.48 -7.76 -9.24
N VAL A 148 -7.22 -7.44 -10.30
CA VAL A 148 -6.91 -6.36 -11.25
C VAL A 148 -8.18 -5.57 -11.53
N GLU A 149 -8.11 -4.27 -11.35
CA GLU A 149 -9.24 -3.37 -11.58
C GLU A 149 -8.81 -2.12 -12.34
N ASP A 150 -9.73 -1.58 -13.16
CA ASP A 150 -9.55 -0.26 -13.74
C ASP A 150 -9.67 0.78 -12.64
N HIS A 151 -8.73 1.70 -12.61
CA HIS A 151 -8.67 2.75 -11.64
C HIS A 151 -8.48 4.09 -12.32
N THR A 152 -9.29 5.08 -11.92
CA THR A 152 -9.17 6.45 -12.41
C THR A 152 -8.78 7.36 -11.26
N THR A 153 -7.67 8.07 -11.38
CA THR A 153 -7.24 9.04 -10.38
C THR A 153 -8.16 10.27 -10.37
N PRO A 154 -8.16 11.11 -9.32
CA PRO A 154 -8.90 12.36 -9.30
C PRO A 154 -8.52 13.34 -10.42
N THR A 155 -7.33 13.19 -11.01
CA THR A 155 -6.86 13.97 -12.16
C THR A 155 -7.37 13.43 -13.51
N GLY A 156 -8.15 12.33 -13.48
CA GLY A 156 -8.70 11.68 -14.68
C GLY A 156 -7.76 10.69 -15.35
N LYS A 157 -6.57 10.44 -14.78
CA LYS A 157 -5.64 9.44 -15.32
C LYS A 157 -6.19 8.03 -15.11
N LYS A 158 -6.24 7.25 -16.20
CA LYS A 158 -6.61 5.82 -16.17
C LYS A 158 -5.39 4.95 -15.95
N MET A 159 -5.52 3.96 -15.09
CA MET A 159 -4.48 2.98 -14.79
C MET A 159 -5.11 1.65 -14.34
N LYS A 160 -4.31 0.59 -14.29
CA LYS A 160 -4.70 -0.70 -13.69
C LYS A 160 -4.15 -0.76 -12.26
N LYS A 161 -5.02 -1.06 -11.29
CA LYS A 161 -4.62 -1.32 -9.92
C LYS A 161 -4.60 -2.83 -9.69
N VAL A 162 -3.50 -3.33 -9.14
CA VAL A 162 -3.23 -4.76 -8.96
C VAL A 162 -3.10 -5.07 -7.48
N SER A 163 -4.03 -5.84 -6.95
CA SER A 163 -4.06 -6.30 -5.56
C SER A 163 -3.68 -7.79 -5.52
N VAL A 164 -2.38 -8.05 -5.48
CA VAL A 164 -1.80 -9.39 -5.65
C VAL A 164 -2.34 -10.39 -4.63
N LEU A 165 -2.56 -9.92 -3.39
CA LEU A 165 -3.00 -10.73 -2.26
C LEU A 165 -4.51 -10.59 -1.98
N ALA A 166 -5.31 -10.15 -2.95
CA ALA A 166 -6.73 -9.84 -2.74
C ALA A 166 -7.51 -10.97 -2.04
N ASP A 167 -7.24 -12.22 -2.40
CA ASP A 167 -7.90 -13.43 -1.88
C ASP A 167 -7.12 -14.14 -0.75
N TRP A 168 -6.05 -13.54 -0.23
CA TRP A 168 -5.28 -14.13 0.86
C TRP A 168 -5.85 -13.70 2.22
N ASP A 169 -5.91 -14.65 3.15
CA ASP A 169 -6.08 -14.38 4.58
C ASP A 169 -4.74 -14.03 5.25
N TRP A 170 -4.82 -13.58 6.49
CA TRP A 170 -3.62 -13.26 7.27
C TRP A 170 -2.72 -14.48 7.51
N ALA A 171 -3.31 -15.65 7.75
CA ALA A 171 -2.54 -16.86 8.01
C ALA A 171 -1.65 -17.23 6.82
N ARG A 172 -2.16 -17.09 5.60
CA ARG A 172 -1.40 -17.32 4.36
C ARG A 172 -0.29 -16.30 4.16
N VAL A 173 -0.56 -15.02 4.45
CA VAL A 173 0.47 -13.96 4.40
C VAL A 173 1.60 -14.24 5.37
N ALA A 174 1.25 -14.53 6.64
CA ALA A 174 2.23 -14.82 7.70
C ALA A 174 3.06 -16.07 7.36
N LYS A 175 2.40 -17.13 6.88
CA LYS A 175 3.08 -18.37 6.49
C LYS A 175 4.05 -18.16 5.33
N TYR A 176 3.67 -17.38 4.32
CA TYR A 176 4.57 -17.05 3.21
C TYR A 176 5.77 -16.24 3.71
N ALA A 177 5.54 -15.21 4.52
CA ALA A 177 6.61 -14.38 5.07
C ALA A 177 7.61 -15.19 5.89
N GLU A 178 7.12 -16.11 6.74
CA GLU A 178 7.94 -17.03 7.52
C GLU A 178 8.75 -17.99 6.62
N THR A 179 8.10 -18.60 5.63
CA THR A 179 8.72 -19.59 4.74
C THR A 179 9.82 -18.96 3.89
N GLU A 180 9.62 -17.74 3.41
CA GLU A 180 10.58 -17.02 2.56
C GLU A 180 11.59 -16.19 3.39
N GLY A 181 11.55 -16.29 4.72
CA GLY A 181 12.47 -15.58 5.61
C GLY A 181 12.38 -14.05 5.51
N ILE A 182 11.19 -13.51 5.21
CA ILE A 182 10.99 -12.06 5.13
C ILE A 182 11.12 -11.46 6.53
N PRO A 183 12.03 -10.49 6.75
CA PRO A 183 12.21 -9.87 8.05
C PRO A 183 10.92 -9.25 8.57
N ARG A 184 10.67 -9.40 9.86
CA ARG A 184 9.48 -8.85 10.51
C ARG A 184 9.75 -7.45 11.06
N LEU A 185 8.78 -6.56 10.93
CA LEU A 185 8.79 -5.25 11.59
C LEU A 185 8.54 -5.43 13.10
N GLU A 186 9.45 -4.95 13.94
CA GLU A 186 9.43 -5.14 15.40
C GLU A 186 8.18 -4.58 16.10
N LEU A 187 7.49 -3.60 15.50
CA LEU A 187 6.25 -3.06 16.04
C LEU A 187 5.15 -4.13 16.25
N TYR A 188 5.18 -5.20 15.45
CA TYR A 188 4.26 -6.32 15.65
C TYR A 188 4.53 -7.07 16.98
N ASP A 189 5.78 -7.14 17.42
CA ASP A 189 6.15 -7.80 18.68
C ASP A 189 5.74 -6.95 19.89
N ARG A 190 5.51 -5.66 19.67
CA ARG A 190 4.94 -4.74 20.66
C ARG A 190 3.41 -4.72 20.69
N GLY A 191 2.74 -5.57 19.88
CA GLY A 191 1.29 -5.72 19.86
C GLY A 191 0.55 -4.87 18.82
N TYR A 192 1.23 -4.11 17.98
CA TYR A 192 0.59 -3.42 16.87
C TYR A 192 0.16 -4.43 15.79
N THR A 193 -1.03 -4.26 15.24
CA THR A 193 -1.62 -5.16 14.22
C THR A 193 -1.85 -4.47 12.88
N SER A 194 -2.00 -3.14 12.89
CA SER A 194 -2.14 -2.30 11.68
C SER A 194 -1.41 -0.98 11.93
N ILE A 195 -0.38 -0.71 11.14
CA ILE A 195 0.54 0.39 11.38
C ILE A 195 0.32 1.51 10.35
N GLY A 196 0.34 2.75 10.80
CA GLY A 196 0.29 3.93 9.96
C GLY A 196 1.12 5.06 10.55
N CYS A 197 0.64 6.31 10.45
CA CYS A 197 1.26 7.41 11.19
C CYS A 197 1.20 7.13 12.69
N GLU A 198 2.29 7.37 13.40
CA GLU A 198 2.41 7.14 14.85
C GLU A 198 1.27 7.78 15.65
N PRO A 199 0.94 9.10 15.47
CA PRO A 199 -0.14 9.73 16.23
C PRO A 199 -1.56 9.21 15.88
N CYS A 200 -1.68 8.39 14.83
CA CYS A 200 -2.95 7.80 14.38
C CYS A 200 -3.01 6.29 14.57
N THR A 201 -2.09 5.72 15.36
CA THR A 201 -1.97 4.26 15.53
C THR A 201 -1.84 3.93 17.00
N ALA A 202 -2.71 3.07 17.49
CA ALA A 202 -2.67 2.51 18.84
C ALA A 202 -2.66 0.97 18.76
N ILE A 203 -2.24 0.33 19.83
CA ILE A 203 -2.39 -1.12 20.00
C ILE A 203 -3.88 -1.41 20.22
N PRO A 204 -4.52 -2.30 19.46
CA PRO A 204 -5.91 -2.65 19.67
C PRO A 204 -6.08 -3.43 20.98
N GLU A 205 -7.29 -3.41 21.54
CA GLU A 205 -7.65 -4.27 22.65
C GLU A 205 -7.60 -5.74 22.24
N ALA A 206 -7.31 -6.62 23.19
CA ALA A 206 -7.25 -8.05 22.92
C ALA A 206 -8.59 -8.57 22.37
N GLY A 207 -8.56 -9.23 21.21
CA GLY A 207 -9.75 -9.76 20.52
C GLY A 207 -10.55 -8.73 19.73
N ALA A 208 -10.15 -7.46 19.72
CA ALA A 208 -10.77 -6.45 18.85
C ALA A 208 -10.31 -6.57 17.39
N ASP A 209 -11.03 -5.89 16.48
CA ASP A 209 -10.63 -5.80 15.08
C ASP A 209 -9.18 -5.30 14.98
N PRO A 210 -8.31 -5.95 14.17
CA PRO A 210 -6.91 -5.56 14.01
C PRO A 210 -6.69 -4.11 13.59
N ARG A 211 -7.67 -3.45 13.00
CA ARG A 211 -7.61 -2.05 12.59
C ARG A 211 -8.27 -1.08 13.57
N SER A 212 -8.87 -1.56 14.67
CA SER A 212 -9.54 -0.71 15.68
C SER A 212 -8.60 0.33 16.31
N GLY A 213 -7.29 0.06 16.37
CA GLY A 213 -6.28 1.00 16.81
C GLY A 213 -6.00 2.17 15.85
N ARG A 214 -6.65 2.23 14.67
CA ARG A 214 -6.42 3.29 13.67
C ARG A 214 -7.35 4.47 13.88
N TRP A 215 -6.78 5.69 13.85
CA TRP A 215 -7.50 6.97 13.98
C TRP A 215 -8.44 7.06 15.19
N GLY A 216 -8.19 6.28 16.25
CA GLY A 216 -9.08 6.21 17.40
C GLY A 216 -10.50 5.75 17.04
N GLY A 217 -10.65 4.87 16.05
CA GLY A 217 -11.94 4.37 15.57
C GLY A 217 -12.77 5.35 14.74
N LYS A 218 -12.30 6.57 14.50
CA LYS A 218 -13.08 7.63 13.82
C LYS A 218 -13.30 7.37 12.31
N LYS A 219 -12.52 6.53 11.69
CA LYS A 219 -12.65 6.17 10.26
C LYS A 219 -11.98 4.82 9.94
N LEU A 220 -12.42 4.19 8.85
CA LEU A 220 -11.93 2.88 8.42
C LEU A 220 -10.76 2.96 7.43
N GLU A 221 -10.70 4.01 6.58
CA GLU A 221 -9.72 4.12 5.51
C GLU A 221 -9.05 5.50 5.48
N CYS A 222 -7.81 5.54 4.98
CA CYS A 222 -7.06 6.80 4.84
C CYS A 222 -7.36 7.57 3.54
N GLY A 223 -8.09 6.96 2.61
CA GLY A 223 -8.45 7.56 1.33
C GLY A 223 -7.51 7.27 0.16
N ILE A 224 -6.32 6.71 0.39
CA ILE A 224 -5.36 6.41 -0.69
C ILE A 224 -5.81 5.33 -1.68
N HIS A 225 -6.83 4.54 -1.32
CA HIS A 225 -7.35 3.47 -2.16
C HIS A 225 -8.82 3.66 -2.58
N THR A 226 -9.49 4.70 -2.07
CA THR A 226 -10.94 4.93 -2.23
C THR A 226 -11.27 6.25 -2.94
N PHE A 227 -10.28 6.97 -3.45
CA PHE A 227 -10.50 8.28 -4.07
C PHE A 227 -11.20 8.23 -5.45
N SER A 228 -11.35 7.03 -6.06
CA SER A 228 -12.08 6.85 -7.33
C SER A 228 -13.60 6.72 -7.15
N GLU A 229 -14.11 6.61 -5.92
CA GLU A 229 -15.52 6.26 -5.66
C GLU A 229 -16.44 7.49 -5.45
N LYS A 230 -15.96 8.71 -5.71
CA LYS A 230 -16.78 9.93 -5.60
C LYS A 230 -16.77 10.69 -6.91
N SER A 231 -17.62 10.26 -7.82
CA SER A 231 -18.16 11.05 -8.92
C SER A 231 -19.67 11.13 -8.72
#